data_a34db7cf35ad3dd6f42386478490b032
#
_entry.id   a34db7cf35ad3dd6f42386478490b032
#
_cell.length_a   1.000
_cell.length_b   1.000
_cell.length_c   1.000
_cell.angle_alpha   90.00
_cell.angle_beta   90.00
_cell.angle_gamma   90.00
#
_symmetry.space_group_name_H-M   'P 1'
#
loop_
_entity.id
_entity.type
_entity.pdbx_description
1 polymer ?
#
loop_
_entity_poly.entity_id
_entity_poly.type
_entity_poly.pdbx_seq_one_letter_code
_entity_poly.pdbx_strand_id
1 'polypeptide(L)'
;MHSRRAALAATTAAATSAAPRVQLLTPESPPQFEATRAIFREYAAALGVDLCFQNFEAELAALPGEYAAPRGALLLATVNGELAGCGACRPLRDVDYANACEMKRLYVRPGFRGLGLGRMLAQALMDHAMRAAYSVMLLDTLDDMEAARGLYVALGFEEIPPYYFNPIAGAHYLKAELDGGARPTTGRMRL
;
A
#
# COMPACT_ATOMS: atom_id res chain seq x y z
N MET A 1 71.57 -6.72 -16.71
CA MET A 1 70.42 -5.81 -16.82
C MET A 1 69.16 -6.62 -16.64
N HIS A 2 68.56 -6.65 -15.43
CA HIS A 2 67.35 -7.40 -15.12
C HIS A 2 66.25 -6.40 -14.77
N SER A 3 65.30 -6.26 -15.67
CA SER A 3 64.13 -5.39 -15.47
C SER A 3 63.07 -6.16 -14.67
N ARG A 4 62.81 -5.72 -13.46
CA ARG A 4 61.69 -6.22 -12.62
C ARG A 4 60.44 -5.47 -13.03
N ARG A 5 59.45 -6.17 -13.63
CA ARG A 5 58.09 -5.70 -13.80
C ARG A 5 57.35 -5.84 -12.46
N ALA A 6 56.98 -4.75 -11.86
CA ALA A 6 56.03 -4.74 -10.74
C ALA A 6 54.62 -4.97 -11.26
N ALA A 7 53.98 -6.06 -10.82
CA ALA A 7 52.58 -6.32 -11.06
C ALA A 7 51.76 -5.51 -10.04
N LEU A 8 50.98 -4.56 -10.53
CA LEU A 8 50.02 -3.80 -9.73
C LEU A 8 48.77 -4.66 -9.54
N ALA A 9 48.58 -5.20 -8.36
CA ALA A 9 47.39 -5.94 -7.99
C ALA A 9 46.25 -4.91 -7.73
N ALA A 10 45.29 -4.83 -8.65
CA ALA A 10 44.08 -4.10 -8.44
C ALA A 10 43.17 -4.84 -7.45
N THR A 11 43.12 -4.39 -6.20
CA THR A 11 42.18 -4.90 -5.20
C THR A 11 40.78 -4.33 -5.55
N THR A 12 39.98 -5.17 -6.19
CA THR A 12 38.54 -4.84 -6.41
C THR A 12 37.84 -5.01 -5.06
N ALA A 13 37.59 -3.90 -4.37
CA ALA A 13 36.72 -3.90 -3.19
C ALA A 13 35.31 -4.24 -3.63
N ALA A 14 34.85 -5.44 -3.34
CA ALA A 14 33.44 -5.84 -3.45
C ALA A 14 32.65 -4.98 -2.47
N ALA A 15 31.92 -4.00 -2.98
CA ALA A 15 30.94 -3.27 -2.20
C ALA A 15 29.86 -4.27 -1.76
N THR A 16 29.87 -4.65 -0.50
CA THR A 16 28.80 -5.42 0.13
C THR A 16 27.53 -4.56 0.09
N SER A 17 26.65 -4.81 -0.88
CA SER A 17 25.35 -4.14 -0.96
C SER A 17 24.55 -4.58 0.25
N ALA A 18 24.44 -3.71 1.24
CA ALA A 18 23.53 -3.92 2.37
C ALA A 18 22.09 -4.02 1.85
N ALA A 19 21.31 -4.92 2.41
CA ALA A 19 19.91 -5.05 2.06
C ALA A 19 19.18 -3.70 2.24
N PRO A 20 18.25 -3.34 1.35
CA PRO A 20 17.56 -2.05 1.41
C PRO A 20 16.77 -1.94 2.73
N ARG A 21 16.97 -0.85 3.45
CA ARG A 21 16.27 -0.57 4.70
C ARG A 21 14.89 0.00 4.40
N VAL A 22 13.86 -0.84 4.56
CA VAL A 22 12.45 -0.45 4.42
C VAL A 22 11.90 0.02 5.76
N GLN A 23 11.14 1.13 5.76
CA GLN A 23 10.41 1.63 6.91
C GLN A 23 9.01 2.05 6.49
N LEU A 24 8.02 1.74 7.35
CA LEU A 24 6.67 2.31 7.29
C LEU A 24 6.56 3.37 8.38
N LEU A 25 5.97 4.51 8.06
CA LEU A 25 5.75 5.59 9.01
C LEU A 25 4.36 6.22 8.81
N THR A 26 3.79 6.71 9.90
CA THR A 26 2.60 7.58 9.88
C THR A 26 3.07 9.02 9.77
N PRO A 27 2.54 9.84 8.84
CA PRO A 27 2.85 11.26 8.77
C PRO A 27 2.36 12.00 10.03
N GLU A 28 3.26 12.78 10.65
CA GLU A 28 2.96 13.55 11.87
C GLU A 28 3.39 15.02 11.76
N SER A 29 4.28 15.31 10.83
CA SER A 29 4.83 16.67 10.63
C SER A 29 4.35 17.31 9.34
N PRO A 30 4.32 18.67 9.26
CA PRO A 30 3.96 19.36 8.02
C PRO A 30 4.75 18.90 6.79
N PRO A 31 6.09 18.70 6.83
CA PRO A 31 6.83 18.17 5.69
C PRO A 31 6.38 16.76 5.26
N GLN A 32 6.00 15.88 6.20
CA GLN A 32 5.50 14.54 5.90
C GLN A 32 4.12 14.59 5.25
N PHE A 33 3.24 15.52 5.67
CA PHE A 33 1.96 15.75 4.99
C PHE A 33 2.15 16.31 3.58
N GLU A 34 3.13 17.19 3.35
CA GLU A 34 3.46 17.63 1.99
C GLU A 34 3.97 16.48 1.13
N ALA A 35 4.83 15.61 1.67
CA ALA A 35 5.28 14.40 0.99
C ALA A 35 4.11 13.46 0.67
N THR A 36 3.12 13.36 1.57
CA THR A 36 1.88 12.59 1.33
C THR A 36 1.06 13.19 0.19
N ARG A 37 0.87 14.52 0.16
CA ARG A 37 0.16 15.19 -0.94
C ARG A 37 0.85 14.95 -2.27
N ALA A 38 2.17 15.04 -2.28
CA ALA A 38 2.97 14.82 -3.49
C ALA A 38 2.79 13.39 -4.02
N ILE A 39 2.95 12.37 -3.17
CA ILE A 39 2.83 10.97 -3.62
C ILE A 39 1.39 10.58 -3.97
N PHE A 40 0.38 11.18 -3.36
CA PHE A 40 -1.02 10.99 -3.75
C PHE A 40 -1.30 11.58 -5.14
N ARG A 41 -0.70 12.74 -5.48
CA ARG A 41 -0.77 13.29 -6.84
C ARG A 41 -0.03 12.43 -7.86
N GLU A 42 1.13 11.88 -7.49
CA GLU A 42 1.83 10.90 -8.33
C GLU A 42 0.98 9.66 -8.60
N TYR A 43 0.31 9.14 -7.57
CA TYR A 43 -0.64 8.04 -7.72
C TYR A 43 -1.78 8.39 -8.68
N ALA A 44 -2.43 9.54 -8.49
CA ALA A 44 -3.52 9.99 -9.35
C ALA A 44 -3.08 10.14 -10.81
N ALA A 45 -1.90 10.73 -11.04
CA ALA A 45 -1.31 10.85 -12.37
C ALA A 45 -0.99 9.48 -12.99
N ALA A 46 -0.48 8.53 -12.20
CA ALA A 46 -0.14 7.19 -12.66
C ALA A 46 -1.37 6.35 -13.04
N LEU A 47 -2.53 6.63 -12.44
CA LEU A 47 -3.80 5.99 -12.81
C LEU A 47 -4.30 6.43 -14.19
N GLY A 48 -3.90 7.61 -14.68
CA GLY A 48 -4.38 8.15 -15.94
C GLY A 48 -5.88 8.49 -15.99
N VAL A 49 -6.53 8.58 -14.81
CA VAL A 49 -7.96 8.88 -14.67
C VAL A 49 -8.17 10.10 -13.79
N ASP A 50 -9.24 10.85 -14.08
CA ASP A 50 -9.63 11.98 -13.25
C ASP A 50 -10.28 11.50 -11.94
N LEU A 51 -9.71 11.85 -10.80
CA LEU A 51 -10.23 11.53 -9.47
C LEU A 51 -11.14 12.63 -8.88
N CYS A 52 -11.51 13.65 -9.66
CA CYS A 52 -12.37 14.74 -9.19
C CYS A 52 -13.71 14.24 -8.62
N PHE A 53 -14.25 13.14 -9.18
CA PHE A 53 -15.48 12.51 -8.66
C PHE A 53 -15.34 11.97 -7.22
N GLN A 54 -14.12 11.78 -6.72
CA GLN A 54 -13.82 11.35 -5.35
C GLN A 54 -13.49 12.53 -4.43
N ASN A 55 -13.70 13.79 -4.84
CA ASN A 55 -13.31 14.99 -4.09
C ASN A 55 -11.81 15.03 -3.73
N PHE A 56 -10.95 14.58 -4.65
CA PHE A 56 -9.53 14.36 -4.41
C PHE A 56 -8.78 15.59 -3.87
N GLU A 57 -9.01 16.78 -4.42
CA GLU A 57 -8.35 18.00 -3.94
C GLU A 57 -8.80 18.38 -2.52
N ALA A 58 -10.06 18.17 -2.18
CA ALA A 58 -10.56 18.39 -0.82
C ALA A 58 -9.95 17.37 0.17
N GLU A 59 -9.78 16.12 -0.25
CA GLU A 59 -9.08 15.09 0.51
C GLU A 59 -7.64 15.51 0.80
N LEU A 60 -6.89 15.97 -0.21
CA LEU A 60 -5.51 16.44 -0.04
C LEU A 60 -5.41 17.63 0.90
N ALA A 61 -6.33 18.58 0.80
CA ALA A 61 -6.37 19.76 1.67
C ALA A 61 -6.64 19.40 3.13
N ALA A 62 -7.48 18.38 3.36
CA ALA A 62 -7.94 17.99 4.69
C ALA A 62 -7.00 16.99 5.40
N LEU A 63 -5.94 16.49 4.76
CA LEU A 63 -5.07 15.46 5.36
C LEU A 63 -4.63 15.81 6.79
N PRO A 64 -4.69 14.83 7.75
CA PRO A 64 -5.06 13.44 7.57
C PRO A 64 -6.56 13.16 7.42
N GLY A 65 -7.47 14.09 7.75
CA GLY A 65 -8.91 14.00 7.51
C GLY A 65 -9.51 12.66 7.96
N GLU A 66 -10.17 11.95 7.04
CA GLU A 66 -10.77 10.63 7.31
C GLU A 66 -9.72 9.53 7.58
N TYR A 67 -8.44 9.76 7.25
CA TYR A 67 -7.33 8.86 7.53
C TYR A 67 -6.73 9.06 8.93
N ALA A 68 -7.31 9.95 9.75
CA ALA A 68 -6.84 10.19 11.11
C ALA A 68 -7.11 8.99 12.03
N ALA A 69 -6.12 8.68 12.92
CA ALA A 69 -6.32 7.74 14.00
C ALA A 69 -7.43 8.21 14.97
N PRO A 70 -8.11 7.29 15.68
CA PRO A 70 -7.84 5.85 15.77
C PRO A 70 -8.55 5.01 14.67
N ARG A 71 -9.52 5.59 13.97
CA ARG A 71 -10.35 4.86 13.01
C ARG A 71 -9.71 4.83 11.61
N GLY A 72 -8.99 5.84 11.21
CA GLY A 72 -8.25 5.90 9.95
C GLY A 72 -6.78 5.55 10.12
N ALA A 73 -6.08 5.31 9.01
CA ALA A 73 -4.64 5.14 8.94
C ALA A 73 -4.09 5.77 7.67
N LEU A 74 -2.93 6.41 7.78
CA LEU A 74 -2.18 6.97 6.68
C LEU A 74 -0.73 6.51 6.83
N LEU A 75 -0.21 5.83 5.81
CA LEU A 75 1.13 5.26 5.83
C LEU A 75 1.97 5.74 4.65
N LEU A 76 3.22 6.05 4.93
CA LEU A 76 4.28 6.22 3.94
C LEU A 76 5.29 5.09 4.07
N ALA A 77 5.77 4.57 2.94
CA ALA A 77 6.88 3.62 2.89
C ALA A 77 8.14 4.33 2.40
N THR A 78 9.26 4.12 3.09
CA THR A 78 10.57 4.60 2.65
C THR A 78 11.55 3.46 2.46
N VAL A 79 12.48 3.63 1.52
CA VAL A 79 13.60 2.73 1.28
C VAL A 79 14.88 3.54 1.38
N ASN A 80 15.76 3.20 2.31
CA ASN A 80 16.99 3.94 2.60
C ASN A 80 16.73 5.46 2.87
N GLY A 81 15.56 5.78 3.43
CA GLY A 81 15.13 7.16 3.71
C GLY A 81 14.44 7.87 2.54
N GLU A 82 14.40 7.30 1.35
CA GLU A 82 13.69 7.85 0.19
C GLU A 82 12.23 7.39 0.17
N LEU A 83 11.29 8.31 -0.08
CA LEU A 83 9.86 8.02 -0.19
C LEU A 83 9.60 7.08 -1.37
N ALA A 84 9.04 5.91 -1.10
CA ALA A 84 8.88 4.82 -2.05
C ALA A 84 7.43 4.42 -2.31
N GLY A 85 6.51 4.68 -1.37
CA GLY A 85 5.11 4.29 -1.50
C GLY A 85 4.22 4.89 -0.43
N CYS A 86 2.93 4.68 -0.57
CA CYS A 86 1.90 5.12 0.38
C CYS A 86 0.72 4.16 0.41
N GLY A 87 -0.13 4.32 1.41
CA GLY A 87 -1.42 3.68 1.52
C GLY A 87 -2.24 4.30 2.64
N ALA A 88 -3.56 4.20 2.54
CA ALA A 88 -4.47 4.78 3.52
C ALA A 88 -5.65 3.85 3.81
N CYS A 89 -6.26 4.01 4.99
CA CYS A 89 -7.49 3.36 5.39
C CYS A 89 -8.40 4.39 6.03
N ARG A 90 -9.69 4.36 5.69
CA ARG A 90 -10.71 5.24 6.28
C ARG A 90 -11.95 4.46 6.70
N PRO A 91 -12.73 4.98 7.66
CA PRO A 91 -14.06 4.44 7.93
C PRO A 91 -14.91 4.53 6.65
N LEU A 92 -15.68 3.50 6.37
CA LEU A 92 -16.65 3.51 5.30
C LEU A 92 -18.07 3.43 5.92
N ARG A 93 -18.91 4.40 5.56
CA ARG A 93 -20.31 4.53 6.03
C ARG A 93 -21.24 4.44 4.84
N ASP A 94 -22.49 4.22 5.11
CA ASP A 94 -23.56 4.21 4.09
C ASP A 94 -23.34 3.15 2.99
N VAL A 95 -22.84 1.97 3.41
CA VAL A 95 -22.68 0.77 2.58
C VAL A 95 -23.37 -0.42 3.25
N ASP A 96 -23.69 -1.45 2.47
CA ASP A 96 -24.38 -2.67 2.94
C ASP A 96 -23.52 -3.57 3.85
N TYR A 97 -22.32 -3.11 4.22
CA TYR A 97 -21.39 -3.82 5.09
C TYR A 97 -21.26 -3.12 6.44
N ALA A 98 -21.68 -3.82 7.50
CA ALA A 98 -21.59 -3.26 8.85
C ALA A 98 -20.13 -3.11 9.30
N ASN A 99 -19.83 -1.99 9.98
CA ASN A 99 -18.51 -1.71 10.55
C ASN A 99 -17.35 -1.86 9.55
N ALA A 100 -17.54 -1.28 8.35
CA ALA A 100 -16.61 -1.35 7.24
C ALA A 100 -15.54 -0.26 7.30
N CYS A 101 -14.38 -0.56 6.73
CA CYS A 101 -13.37 0.43 6.34
C CYS A 101 -12.98 0.23 4.87
N GLU A 102 -12.32 1.22 4.31
CA GLU A 102 -11.88 1.21 2.91
C GLU A 102 -10.36 1.44 2.84
N MET A 103 -9.66 0.54 2.13
CA MET A 103 -8.27 0.74 1.75
C MET A 103 -8.22 1.65 0.52
N LYS A 104 -7.44 2.74 0.61
CA LYS A 104 -7.31 3.76 -0.45
C LYS A 104 -5.84 4.07 -0.70
N ARG A 105 -5.56 4.60 -1.89
CA ARG A 105 -4.28 5.22 -2.23
C ARG A 105 -3.06 4.29 -2.07
N LEU A 106 -3.26 2.97 -2.24
CA LEU A 106 -2.13 2.03 -2.21
C LEU A 106 -1.30 2.20 -3.47
N TYR A 107 -0.09 2.71 -3.29
CA TYR A 107 0.81 3.01 -4.40
C TYR A 107 2.28 2.75 -4.04
N VAL A 108 3.02 2.22 -4.99
CA VAL A 108 4.48 2.06 -4.92
C VAL A 108 5.08 2.67 -6.19
N ARG A 109 6.00 3.61 -6.00
CA ARG A 109 6.74 4.22 -7.10
C ARG A 109 7.43 3.15 -7.95
N PRO A 110 7.45 3.30 -9.30
CA PRO A 110 8.01 2.28 -10.20
C PRO A 110 9.41 1.79 -9.82
N GLY A 111 10.31 2.70 -9.43
CA GLY A 111 11.70 2.37 -9.06
C GLY A 111 11.86 1.51 -7.79
N PHE A 112 10.79 1.35 -6.99
CA PHE A 112 10.80 0.58 -5.74
C PHE A 112 9.88 -0.65 -5.80
N ARG A 113 9.32 -0.97 -6.97
CA ARG A 113 8.53 -2.18 -7.16
C ARG A 113 9.40 -3.43 -7.07
N GLY A 114 8.80 -4.58 -6.77
CA GLY A 114 9.55 -5.82 -6.58
C GLY A 114 10.17 -6.01 -5.18
N LEU A 115 10.18 -4.97 -4.33
CA LEU A 115 10.68 -5.04 -2.95
C LEU A 115 9.62 -5.48 -1.92
N GLY A 116 8.43 -5.87 -2.36
CA GLY A 116 7.34 -6.29 -1.47
C GLY A 116 6.59 -5.16 -0.75
N LEU A 117 6.88 -3.88 -1.05
CA LEU A 117 6.31 -2.71 -0.35
C LEU A 117 4.80 -2.65 -0.40
N GLY A 118 4.17 -3.00 -1.55
CA GLY A 118 2.72 -3.02 -1.68
C GLY A 118 2.06 -3.99 -0.69
N ARG A 119 2.64 -5.19 -0.54
CA ARG A 119 2.18 -6.17 0.46
C ARG A 119 2.38 -5.67 1.89
N MET A 120 3.53 -5.07 2.19
CA MET A 120 3.81 -4.53 3.52
C MET A 120 2.83 -3.42 3.91
N LEU A 121 2.56 -2.48 3.00
CA LEU A 121 1.58 -1.41 3.19
C LEU A 121 0.17 -1.97 3.38
N ALA A 122 -0.29 -2.84 2.48
CA ALA A 122 -1.63 -3.43 2.57
C ALA A 122 -1.82 -4.22 3.87
N GLN A 123 -0.84 -5.06 4.24
CA GLN A 123 -0.89 -5.83 5.48
C GLN A 123 -0.92 -4.91 6.71
N ALA A 124 -0.10 -3.85 6.74
CA ALA A 124 -0.09 -2.90 7.85
C ALA A 124 -1.43 -2.15 8.00
N LEU A 125 -2.10 -1.83 6.87
CA LEU A 125 -3.44 -1.24 6.89
C LEU A 125 -4.50 -2.23 7.37
N MET A 126 -4.44 -3.51 6.95
CA MET A 126 -5.33 -4.56 7.45
C MET A 126 -5.12 -4.79 8.95
N ASP A 127 -3.87 -4.85 9.41
CA ASP A 127 -3.54 -4.99 10.83
C ASP A 127 -4.04 -3.78 11.65
N HIS A 128 -3.96 -2.57 11.10
CA HIS A 128 -4.56 -1.38 11.72
C HIS A 128 -6.08 -1.52 11.80
N ALA A 129 -6.74 -1.90 10.72
CA ALA A 129 -8.19 -2.07 10.66
C ALA A 129 -8.69 -3.11 11.67
N MET A 130 -7.99 -4.23 11.83
CA MET A 130 -8.29 -5.24 12.86
C MET A 130 -8.15 -4.65 14.27
N ARG A 131 -7.08 -3.89 14.55
CA ARG A 131 -6.91 -3.20 15.86
C ARG A 131 -7.97 -2.14 16.12
N ALA A 132 -8.45 -1.48 15.06
CA ALA A 132 -9.55 -0.52 15.13
C ALA A 132 -10.94 -1.20 15.20
N ALA A 133 -10.96 -2.53 15.32
CA ALA A 133 -12.14 -3.38 15.42
C ALA A 133 -13.11 -3.26 14.24
N TYR A 134 -12.60 -3.05 13.03
CA TYR A 134 -13.40 -3.19 11.82
C TYR A 134 -13.68 -4.67 11.52
N SER A 135 -14.86 -4.96 10.99
CA SER A 135 -15.26 -6.33 10.61
C SER A 135 -14.88 -6.67 9.18
N VAL A 136 -14.83 -5.66 8.31
CA VAL A 136 -14.60 -5.83 6.89
C VAL A 136 -13.79 -4.68 6.30
N MET A 137 -12.90 -4.99 5.37
CA MET A 137 -12.18 -4.02 4.56
C MET A 137 -12.60 -4.13 3.10
N LEU A 138 -13.00 -3.01 2.52
CA LEU A 138 -13.36 -2.89 1.11
C LEU A 138 -12.26 -2.13 0.36
N LEU A 139 -12.21 -2.31 -0.94
CA LEU A 139 -11.41 -1.50 -1.86
C LEU A 139 -11.99 -1.56 -3.28
N ASP A 140 -11.63 -0.58 -4.09
CA ASP A 140 -11.80 -0.63 -5.54
C ASP A 140 -10.44 -0.62 -6.25
N THR A 141 -10.39 -1.21 -7.44
CA THR A 141 -9.21 -1.28 -8.30
C THR A 141 -9.65 -1.29 -9.77
N LEU A 142 -8.70 -1.20 -10.70
CA LEU A 142 -8.99 -1.17 -12.13
C LEU A 142 -8.46 -2.42 -12.84
N ASP A 143 -9.02 -2.71 -14.03
CA ASP A 143 -8.66 -3.85 -14.88
C ASP A 143 -7.16 -3.93 -15.16
N ASP A 144 -6.53 -2.79 -15.48
CA ASP A 144 -5.11 -2.68 -15.85
C ASP A 144 -4.15 -2.81 -14.65
N MET A 145 -4.68 -2.89 -13.42
CA MET A 145 -3.88 -3.04 -12.19
C MET A 145 -3.67 -4.51 -11.81
N GLU A 146 -3.23 -5.36 -12.74
CA GLU A 146 -3.07 -6.82 -12.53
C GLU A 146 -2.23 -7.16 -11.29
N ALA A 147 -1.10 -6.48 -11.08
CA ALA A 147 -0.23 -6.72 -9.93
C ALA A 147 -0.92 -6.41 -8.59
N ALA A 148 -1.75 -5.36 -8.55
CA ALA A 148 -2.53 -5.02 -7.36
C ALA A 148 -3.65 -6.04 -7.13
N ARG A 149 -4.37 -6.45 -8.18
CA ARG A 149 -5.41 -7.49 -8.08
C ARG A 149 -4.84 -8.81 -7.56
N GLY A 150 -3.70 -9.26 -8.11
CA GLY A 150 -3.01 -10.45 -7.61
C GLY A 150 -2.57 -10.34 -6.15
N LEU A 151 -2.15 -9.15 -5.71
CA LEU A 151 -1.83 -8.88 -4.32
C LEU A 151 -3.08 -9.00 -3.43
N TYR A 152 -4.19 -8.41 -3.82
CA TYR A 152 -5.43 -8.43 -3.03
C TYR A 152 -5.99 -9.86 -2.88
N VAL A 153 -6.03 -10.64 -3.96
CA VAL A 153 -6.40 -12.07 -3.89
C VAL A 153 -5.49 -12.83 -2.92
N ALA A 154 -4.18 -12.61 -2.99
CA ALA A 154 -3.21 -13.25 -2.07
C ALA A 154 -3.31 -12.77 -0.61
N LEU A 155 -4.03 -11.68 -0.34
CA LEU A 155 -4.36 -11.17 0.99
C LEU A 155 -5.76 -11.60 1.47
N GLY A 156 -6.49 -12.36 0.66
CA GLY A 156 -7.80 -12.90 1.01
C GLY A 156 -8.98 -11.99 0.62
N PHE A 157 -8.76 -11.03 -0.26
CA PHE A 157 -9.86 -10.26 -0.82
C PHE A 157 -10.61 -11.07 -1.88
N GLU A 158 -11.94 -10.93 -1.86
CA GLU A 158 -12.87 -11.54 -2.80
C GLU A 158 -13.61 -10.45 -3.59
N GLU A 159 -13.94 -10.73 -4.84
CA GLU A 159 -14.70 -9.80 -5.67
C GLU A 159 -16.16 -9.72 -5.22
N ILE A 160 -16.71 -8.49 -5.19
CA ILE A 160 -18.06 -8.18 -4.75
C ILE A 160 -18.76 -7.26 -5.76
N PRO A 161 -20.10 -7.15 -5.74
CA PRO A 161 -20.80 -6.10 -6.47
C PRO A 161 -20.36 -4.70 -6.03
N PRO A 162 -20.51 -3.69 -6.93
CA PRO A 162 -20.21 -2.29 -6.59
C PRO A 162 -20.93 -1.81 -5.32
N TYR A 163 -20.19 -1.22 -4.39
CA TYR A 163 -20.75 -0.60 -3.18
C TYR A 163 -20.89 0.92 -3.29
N TYR A 164 -20.46 1.50 -4.40
CA TYR A 164 -20.70 2.89 -4.79
C TYR A 164 -20.61 3.03 -6.31
N PHE A 165 -21.13 4.12 -6.86
CA PHE A 165 -21.02 4.42 -8.26
C PHE A 165 -19.64 4.96 -8.62
N ASN A 166 -18.88 4.22 -9.43
CA ASN A 166 -17.61 4.64 -10.00
C ASN A 166 -17.82 4.86 -11.51
N PRO A 167 -17.59 6.08 -12.05
CA PRO A 167 -17.77 6.35 -13.47
C PRO A 167 -16.67 5.74 -14.35
N ILE A 168 -15.60 5.20 -13.76
CA ILE A 168 -14.48 4.63 -14.49
C ILE A 168 -14.83 3.21 -14.93
N ALA A 169 -14.76 2.95 -16.24
CA ALA A 169 -14.95 1.61 -16.78
C ALA A 169 -13.84 0.67 -16.31
N GLY A 170 -14.18 -0.61 -16.09
CA GLY A 170 -13.20 -1.60 -15.60
C GLY A 170 -12.88 -1.49 -14.10
N ALA A 171 -13.76 -0.85 -13.33
CA ALA A 171 -13.63 -0.84 -11.87
C ALA A 171 -14.08 -2.20 -11.29
N HIS A 172 -13.24 -2.77 -10.42
CA HIS A 172 -13.50 -3.97 -9.62
C HIS A 172 -13.60 -3.59 -8.16
N TYR A 173 -14.50 -4.24 -7.46
CA TYR A 173 -14.73 -4.01 -6.02
C TYR A 173 -14.42 -5.29 -5.26
N LEU A 174 -13.63 -5.16 -4.20
CA LEU A 174 -13.17 -6.31 -3.44
C LEU A 174 -13.42 -6.11 -1.94
N LYS A 175 -13.59 -7.22 -1.24
CA LYS A 175 -13.85 -7.30 0.19
C LYS A 175 -12.92 -8.32 0.84
N ALA A 176 -12.40 -8.01 2.03
CA ALA A 176 -11.79 -8.97 2.93
C ALA A 176 -12.46 -8.91 4.30
N GLU A 177 -12.79 -10.08 4.87
CA GLU A 177 -13.21 -10.19 6.26
C GLU A 177 -11.99 -9.97 7.18
N LEU A 178 -12.17 -9.14 8.20
CA LEU A 178 -11.15 -8.79 9.17
C LEU A 178 -11.32 -9.49 10.52
N ASP A 179 -12.44 -10.18 10.68
CA ASP A 179 -12.70 -10.94 11.89
C ASP A 179 -11.57 -11.94 12.09
N GLY A 180 -11.04 -12.02 13.32
CA GLY A 180 -9.96 -12.92 13.69
C GLY A 180 -10.32 -14.41 13.53
N GLY A 181 -10.92 -14.76 12.38
CA GLY A 181 -11.16 -16.09 11.92
C GLY A 181 -9.84 -16.83 11.95
N ALA A 182 -9.76 -17.82 12.82
CA ALA A 182 -8.69 -18.79 12.86
C ALA A 182 -8.35 -19.18 11.41
N ARG A 183 -7.09 -18.88 11.00
CA ARG A 183 -6.56 -19.46 9.76
C ARG A 183 -6.95 -20.92 9.75
N PRO A 184 -7.51 -21.47 8.66
CA PRO A 184 -7.77 -22.90 8.59
C PRO A 184 -6.43 -23.60 8.85
N THR A 185 -6.29 -24.19 10.03
CA THR A 185 -5.19 -25.10 10.33
C THR A 185 -5.32 -26.21 9.30
N THR A 186 -4.40 -26.23 8.32
CA THR A 186 -4.21 -27.37 7.44
C THR A 186 -4.20 -28.62 8.30
N GLY A 187 -5.31 -29.34 8.28
CA GLY A 187 -5.51 -30.57 9.03
C GLY A 187 -4.40 -31.54 8.66
N ARG A 188 -3.58 -31.88 9.64
CA ARG A 188 -2.70 -33.02 9.60
C ARG A 188 -3.59 -34.26 9.50
N MET A 189 -3.77 -34.73 8.28
CA MET A 189 -4.36 -36.03 8.04
C MET A 189 -3.43 -37.06 8.67
N ARG A 190 -3.83 -37.62 9.84
CA ARG A 190 -3.23 -38.83 10.39
C ARG A 190 -3.88 -40.00 9.68
N LEU A 191 -3.05 -40.79 9.01
CA LEU A 191 -3.35 -42.17 8.62
C LEU A 191 -3.36 -43.06 9.87
#